data_7e4cb6687cf97cd84ab5477fd06d8d51
#
_entry.id   7e4cb6687cf97cd84ab5477fd06d8d51
#
_cell.length_a   1.000
_cell.length_b   1.000
_cell.length_c   1.000
_cell.angle_alpha   90.00
_cell.angle_beta   90.00
_cell.angle_gamma   90.00
#
_symmetry.space_group_name_H-M   'P 1'
#
loop_
_entity.id
_entity.type
_entity.pdbx_description
1 polymer ?
#
loop_
_entity_poly.entity_id
_entity_poly.type
_entity_poly.pdbx_seq_one_letter_code
_entity_poly.pdbx_strand_id
1 'polypeptide(L)'
;SKHLRSTAFEMALFGTGIIKGPFAVNKEYPDWSEEGEYTPRIKIIPQLNHVSVWNFYPDPDANNMDEAQYVVERHKLSRTQLRGLKRRPFFREKVIEECVAMGESYLKESWEDTLADYDMHHDVNRFEVLEYWGILDRDYLDSEEVDLPKEFEDADQVQANIWLCQDKIIRLVINPFKPVRIPYMAVPYELNPYSFFGVGIAENMEDTQSLMNGFMRMSVDNAVLSGNLIIEVDE
;
A
#
# COMPACT_ATOMS: atom_id res chain seq x y z
N SER A 1 -13.81 -9.30 6.50
CA SER A 1 -13.70 -8.45 5.32
C SER A 1 -12.50 -8.86 4.49
N LYS A 2 -12.54 -8.65 3.16
CA LYS A 2 -11.43 -9.00 2.25
C LYS A 2 -10.14 -8.26 2.66
N HIS A 3 -10.24 -6.98 2.94
CA HIS A 3 -9.08 -6.15 3.34
C HIS A 3 -8.34 -6.68 4.56
N LEU A 4 -9.05 -7.07 5.61
CA LEU A 4 -8.43 -7.64 6.81
C LEU A 4 -7.70 -8.97 6.55
N ARG A 5 -8.24 -9.80 5.64
CA ARG A 5 -7.56 -11.05 5.26
C ARG A 5 -6.26 -10.78 4.50
N SER A 6 -6.30 -9.82 3.55
CA SER A 6 -5.08 -9.43 2.81
C SER A 6 -4.03 -8.85 3.75
N THR A 7 -4.45 -7.99 4.69
CA THR A 7 -3.54 -7.44 5.71
C THR A 7 -2.92 -8.53 6.59
N ALA A 8 -3.73 -9.48 7.06
CA ALA A 8 -3.24 -10.59 7.87
C ALA A 8 -2.28 -11.50 7.09
N PHE A 9 -2.53 -11.70 5.80
CA PHE A 9 -1.65 -12.47 4.93
C PHE A 9 -0.29 -11.77 4.74
N GLU A 10 -0.28 -10.47 4.39
CA GLU A 10 0.96 -9.71 4.25
C GLU A 10 1.71 -9.59 5.58
N MET A 11 0.99 -9.39 6.68
CA MET A 11 1.57 -9.37 8.02
C MET A 11 2.31 -10.67 8.35
N ALA A 12 1.71 -11.81 8.06
CA ALA A 12 2.34 -13.10 8.31
C ALA A 12 3.53 -13.36 7.37
N LEU A 13 3.41 -13.00 6.09
CA LEU A 13 4.41 -13.32 5.09
C LEU A 13 5.59 -12.35 5.12
N PHE A 14 5.30 -11.03 5.11
CA PHE A 14 6.29 -9.96 5.00
C PHE A 14 6.60 -9.27 6.33
N GLY A 15 6.02 -9.75 7.43
CA GLY A 15 6.26 -9.23 8.76
C GLY A 15 5.45 -8.00 9.16
N THR A 16 4.77 -7.33 8.22
CA THR A 16 3.97 -6.13 8.53
C THR A 16 2.74 -6.06 7.64
N GLY A 17 1.59 -5.83 8.25
CA GLY A 17 0.35 -5.56 7.55
C GLY A 17 -0.05 -4.10 7.71
N ILE A 18 -0.46 -3.44 6.63
CA ILE A 18 -0.81 -2.02 6.63
C ILE A 18 -2.28 -1.83 6.32
N ILE A 19 -2.94 -1.02 7.15
CA ILE A 19 -4.36 -0.66 7.03
C ILE A 19 -4.46 0.86 6.95
N LYS A 20 -5.27 1.33 6.01
CA LYS A 20 -5.62 2.74 5.85
C LYS A 20 -7.07 2.99 6.28
N GLY A 21 -7.31 4.01 7.05
CA GLY A 21 -8.63 4.43 7.51
C GLY A 21 -8.79 4.39 9.04
N PRO A 22 -10.04 4.39 9.55
CA PRO A 22 -11.31 4.20 8.82
C PRO A 22 -11.78 5.45 8.05
N PHE A 23 -12.35 5.24 6.88
CA PHE A 23 -13.01 6.29 6.11
C PHE A 23 -14.51 6.05 6.03
N ALA A 24 -15.30 7.12 6.05
CA ALA A 24 -16.72 7.05 5.80
C ALA A 24 -16.98 6.83 4.30
N VAL A 25 -17.61 5.71 3.96
CA VAL A 25 -17.94 5.34 2.58
C VAL A 25 -19.43 5.14 2.44
N ASN A 26 -20.00 5.74 1.41
CA ASN A 26 -21.39 5.50 1.03
C ASN A 26 -21.50 4.13 0.38
N LYS A 27 -22.25 3.24 1.00
CA LYS A 27 -22.55 1.93 0.44
C LYS A 27 -24.03 1.83 0.09
N GLU A 28 -24.28 1.50 -1.16
CA GLU A 28 -25.63 1.25 -1.66
C GLU A 28 -26.04 -0.18 -1.34
N TYR A 29 -27.22 -0.32 -0.74
CA TYR A 29 -27.87 -1.60 -0.50
C TYR A 29 -29.12 -1.67 -1.38
N PRO A 30 -29.34 -2.79 -2.08
CA PRO A 30 -30.58 -2.98 -2.79
C PRO A 30 -31.73 -2.96 -1.80
N ASP A 31 -32.72 -2.12 -2.06
CA ASP A 31 -33.96 -2.05 -1.31
C ASP A 31 -35.11 -1.92 -2.30
N TRP A 32 -36.25 -2.42 -1.93
CA TRP A 32 -37.47 -2.42 -2.76
C TRP A 32 -38.58 -1.76 -1.97
N SER A 33 -39.30 -0.84 -2.61
CA SER A 33 -40.46 -0.24 -2.00
C SER A 33 -41.58 -1.28 -1.88
N GLU A 34 -42.60 -1.01 -1.04
CA GLU A 34 -43.77 -1.86 -0.93
C GLU A 34 -44.52 -2.01 -2.26
N GLU A 35 -44.32 -1.06 -3.17
CA GLU A 35 -44.90 -1.04 -4.54
C GLU A 35 -44.04 -1.79 -5.57
N GLY A 36 -42.90 -2.39 -5.15
CA GLY A 36 -42.03 -3.18 -6.02
C GLY A 36 -41.05 -2.35 -6.85
N GLU A 37 -40.90 -1.06 -6.58
CA GLU A 37 -39.89 -0.22 -7.22
C GLU A 37 -38.52 -0.36 -6.54
N TYR A 38 -37.44 -0.40 -7.35
CA TYR A 38 -36.07 -0.46 -6.87
C TYR A 38 -35.64 0.91 -6.34
N THR A 39 -35.47 1.01 -5.02
CA THR A 39 -35.01 2.22 -4.34
C THR A 39 -33.74 1.89 -3.54
N PRO A 40 -32.53 2.19 -4.08
CA PRO A 40 -31.30 1.88 -3.36
C PRO A 40 -31.18 2.70 -2.09
N ARG A 41 -30.95 2.01 -0.96
CA ARG A 41 -30.69 2.65 0.33
C ARG A 41 -29.21 2.92 0.50
N ILE A 42 -28.82 4.18 0.65
CA ILE A 42 -27.44 4.58 0.93
C ILE A 42 -27.20 4.57 2.44
N LYS A 43 -26.20 3.80 2.88
CA LYS A 43 -25.71 3.83 4.25
C LYS A 43 -24.24 4.26 4.28
N ILE A 44 -23.94 5.16 5.21
CA ILE A 44 -22.54 5.54 5.51
C ILE A 44 -21.97 4.50 6.47
N ILE A 45 -20.92 3.81 6.05
CA ILE A 45 -20.23 2.82 6.86
C ILE A 45 -18.73 3.14 6.94
N PRO A 46 -18.07 2.84 8.08
CA PRO A 46 -16.62 2.92 8.17
C PRO A 46 -16.01 1.80 7.33
N GLN A 47 -15.04 2.14 6.50
CA GLN A 47 -14.29 1.21 5.68
C GLN A 47 -12.80 1.31 6.00
N LEU A 48 -12.18 0.15 6.18
CA LEU A 48 -10.74 -0.02 6.27
C LEU A 48 -10.24 -0.58 4.93
N ASN A 49 -9.19 0.01 4.41
CA ASN A 49 -8.55 -0.44 3.18
C ASN A 49 -7.20 -1.06 3.52
N HIS A 50 -6.92 -2.21 2.91
CA HIS A 50 -5.61 -2.80 2.92
C HIS A 50 -4.70 -2.02 1.98
N VAL A 51 -3.48 -1.75 2.43
CA VAL A 51 -2.41 -1.16 1.64
C VAL A 51 -1.29 -2.18 1.57
N SER A 52 -0.82 -2.49 0.37
CA SER A 52 0.30 -3.42 0.23
C SER A 52 1.60 -2.80 0.74
N VAL A 53 2.38 -3.59 1.46
CA VAL A 53 3.69 -3.20 2.01
C VAL A 53 4.60 -2.66 0.90
N TRP A 54 4.51 -3.22 -0.31
CA TRP A 54 5.30 -2.82 -1.48
C TRP A 54 4.95 -1.44 -2.06
N ASN A 55 3.79 -0.90 -1.70
CA ASN A 55 3.33 0.42 -2.15
C ASN A 55 3.29 1.44 -1.01
N PHE A 56 3.89 1.11 0.12
CA PHE A 56 3.89 1.94 1.31
C PHE A 56 5.31 2.31 1.71
N TYR A 57 5.59 3.60 1.72
CA TYR A 57 6.89 4.18 2.01
C TYR A 57 6.78 5.07 3.23
N PRO A 58 7.09 4.54 4.43
CA PRO A 58 7.12 5.33 5.66
C PRO A 58 8.35 6.22 5.71
N ASP A 59 8.36 7.13 6.65
CA ASP A 59 9.54 7.91 7.02
C ASP A 59 10.69 6.96 7.40
N PRO A 60 11.86 7.02 6.73
CA PRO A 60 12.96 6.11 6.98
C PRO A 60 13.60 6.25 8.37
N ASP A 61 13.41 7.39 9.02
CA ASP A 61 13.95 7.65 10.37
C ASP A 61 13.02 7.16 11.49
N ALA A 62 11.78 6.74 11.15
CA ALA A 62 10.81 6.27 12.10
C ALA A 62 10.83 4.75 12.27
N ASN A 63 10.73 4.27 13.51
CA ASN A 63 10.59 2.85 13.81
C ASN A 63 9.13 2.40 13.94
N ASN A 64 8.20 3.34 14.02
CA ASN A 64 6.76 3.07 14.12
C ASN A 64 5.94 4.23 13.55
N MET A 65 4.62 4.02 13.43
CA MET A 65 3.73 5.04 12.87
C MET A 65 3.59 6.30 13.72
N ASP A 66 3.81 6.22 15.03
CA ASP A 66 3.67 7.36 15.94
C ASP A 66 4.87 8.32 15.80
N GLU A 67 6.04 7.80 15.47
CA GLU A 67 7.26 8.56 15.22
C GLU A 67 7.31 9.14 13.81
N ALA A 68 6.62 8.52 12.84
CA ALA A 68 6.67 8.91 11.44
C ALA A 68 6.16 10.36 11.25
N GLN A 69 6.96 11.18 10.61
CA GLN A 69 6.58 12.54 10.22
C GLN A 69 5.73 12.54 8.95
N TYR A 70 5.95 11.58 8.07
CA TYR A 70 5.20 11.42 6.84
C TYR A 70 5.13 9.95 6.40
N VAL A 71 4.21 9.69 5.50
CA VAL A 71 4.14 8.44 4.73
C VAL A 71 3.76 8.75 3.30
N VAL A 72 4.23 7.91 2.37
CA VAL A 72 3.86 7.98 0.97
C VAL A 72 3.23 6.64 0.57
N GLU A 73 2.06 6.68 -0.05
CA GLU A 73 1.41 5.52 -0.68
C GLU A 73 1.46 5.67 -2.19
N ARG A 74 1.91 4.63 -2.87
CA ARG A 74 1.98 4.55 -4.33
C ARG A 74 0.69 3.93 -4.87
N HIS A 75 0.04 4.63 -5.77
CA HIS A 75 -1.15 4.15 -6.47
C HIS A 75 -0.87 3.92 -7.94
N LYS A 76 -1.37 2.82 -8.46
CA LYS A 76 -1.32 2.46 -9.87
C LYS A 76 -2.71 2.63 -10.47
N LEU A 77 -2.91 3.72 -11.18
CA LEU A 77 -4.20 4.11 -11.72
C LEU A 77 -4.29 3.93 -13.24
N SER A 78 -5.45 3.48 -13.71
CA SER A 78 -5.77 3.55 -15.14
C SER A 78 -6.14 4.98 -15.54
N ARG A 79 -6.11 5.29 -16.83
CA ARG A 79 -6.55 6.58 -17.37
C ARG A 79 -7.99 6.95 -16.92
N THR A 80 -8.88 5.98 -16.90
CA THR A 80 -10.26 6.18 -16.46
C THR A 80 -10.35 6.47 -14.96
N GLN A 81 -9.56 5.79 -14.15
CA GLN A 81 -9.49 6.04 -12.71
C GLN A 81 -8.92 7.41 -12.40
N LEU A 82 -7.83 7.80 -13.08
CA LEU A 82 -7.21 9.12 -12.93
C LEU A 82 -8.20 10.24 -13.30
N ARG A 83 -8.89 10.11 -14.43
CA ARG A 83 -9.96 11.05 -14.80
C ARG A 83 -11.14 11.03 -13.82
N GLY A 84 -11.44 9.90 -13.22
CA GLY A 84 -12.47 9.77 -12.19
C GLY A 84 -12.19 10.61 -10.94
N LEU A 85 -10.93 10.91 -10.65
CA LEU A 85 -10.55 11.77 -9.53
C LEU A 85 -11.05 13.21 -9.66
N LYS A 86 -11.28 13.71 -10.87
CA LYS A 86 -11.84 15.05 -11.11
C LYS A 86 -13.18 15.29 -10.44
N ARG A 87 -13.97 14.22 -10.26
CA ARG A 87 -15.28 14.28 -9.61
C ARG A 87 -15.20 14.38 -8.09
N ARG A 88 -14.00 14.21 -7.54
CA ARG A 88 -13.77 14.29 -6.09
C ARG A 88 -13.41 15.72 -5.68
N PRO A 89 -13.79 16.16 -4.49
CA PRO A 89 -13.48 17.49 -4.01
C PRO A 89 -11.96 17.71 -3.91
N PHE A 90 -11.55 18.93 -4.15
CA PHE A 90 -10.17 19.42 -4.02
C PHE A 90 -9.16 18.86 -5.04
N PHE A 91 -9.58 18.11 -6.06
CA PHE A 91 -8.71 17.70 -7.14
C PHE A 91 -8.68 18.77 -8.25
N ARG A 92 -7.47 19.07 -8.75
CA ARG A 92 -7.20 20.09 -9.79
C ARG A 92 -7.46 19.50 -11.18
N GLU A 93 -8.66 19.71 -11.73
CA GLU A 93 -9.08 19.11 -13.02
C GLU A 93 -8.14 19.38 -14.19
N LYS A 94 -7.67 20.64 -14.32
CA LYS A 94 -6.75 21.05 -15.40
C LYS A 94 -5.45 20.26 -15.33
N VAL A 95 -4.88 20.13 -14.14
CA VAL A 95 -3.61 19.42 -13.92
C VAL A 95 -3.76 17.91 -14.23
N ILE A 96 -4.89 17.32 -13.86
CA ILE A 96 -5.17 15.91 -14.19
C ILE A 96 -5.22 15.70 -15.72
N GLU A 97 -5.85 16.63 -16.49
CA GLU A 97 -5.86 16.49 -17.94
C GLU A 97 -4.47 16.69 -18.54
N GLU A 98 -3.66 17.58 -18.00
CA GLU A 98 -2.27 17.74 -18.41
C GLU A 98 -1.46 16.45 -18.16
N CYS A 99 -1.58 15.83 -16.98
CA CYS A 99 -0.95 14.53 -16.69
C CYS A 99 -1.42 13.45 -17.67
N VAL A 100 -2.72 13.39 -17.97
CA VAL A 100 -3.26 12.45 -18.96
C VAL A 100 -2.73 12.71 -20.36
N ALA A 101 -2.51 13.98 -20.74
CA ALA A 101 -1.97 14.37 -22.03
C ALA A 101 -0.47 14.05 -22.17
N MET A 102 0.30 14.14 -21.08
CA MET A 102 1.72 13.76 -21.04
C MET A 102 1.95 12.26 -21.29
N GLY A 103 0.94 11.42 -21.01
CA GLY A 103 1.02 9.97 -21.19
C GLY A 103 1.30 9.22 -19.89
N GLU A 104 1.42 7.91 -20.03
CA GLU A 104 1.62 6.98 -18.93
C GLU A 104 3.00 7.18 -18.28
N SER A 105 3.04 7.16 -16.96
CA SER A 105 4.25 7.41 -16.16
C SER A 105 4.66 6.24 -15.27
N TYR A 106 3.88 5.15 -15.29
CA TYR A 106 4.15 4.01 -14.45
C TYR A 106 5.34 3.20 -14.93
N LEU A 107 6.34 3.07 -14.08
CA LEU A 107 7.47 2.16 -14.26
C LEU A 107 7.25 0.90 -13.41
N LYS A 108 7.30 -0.25 -14.08
CA LYS A 108 7.16 -1.55 -13.43
C LYS A 108 8.41 -1.85 -12.62
N GLU A 109 8.22 -2.23 -11.37
CA GLU A 109 9.30 -2.63 -10.48
C GLU A 109 9.58 -4.15 -10.63
N SER A 110 10.82 -4.57 -10.41
CA SER A 110 11.25 -5.97 -10.56
C SER A 110 10.50 -6.94 -9.62
N TRP A 111 10.10 -6.48 -8.44
CA TRP A 111 9.33 -7.29 -7.48
C TRP A 111 7.91 -7.60 -7.95
N GLU A 112 7.34 -6.77 -8.82
CA GLU A 112 6.00 -7.00 -9.36
C GLU A 112 5.94 -8.25 -10.23
N ASP A 113 7.02 -8.56 -10.95
CA ASP A 113 7.14 -9.80 -11.73
C ASP A 113 7.27 -11.02 -10.83
N THR A 114 7.99 -10.88 -9.72
CA THR A 114 8.21 -11.98 -8.76
C THR A 114 6.92 -12.33 -8.00
N LEU A 115 6.07 -11.34 -7.70
CA LEU A 115 4.80 -11.57 -7.01
C LEU A 115 3.68 -12.04 -7.96
N ALA A 116 3.79 -11.73 -9.24
CA ALA A 116 2.85 -12.20 -10.25
C ALA A 116 3.27 -13.61 -10.68
N ASP A 117 2.56 -14.63 -10.21
CA ASP A 117 2.82 -16.06 -10.49
C ASP A 117 2.67 -16.44 -11.98
N TYR A 118 2.35 -15.48 -12.82
CA TYR A 118 2.18 -15.61 -14.27
C TYR A 118 2.75 -14.41 -14.99
N ASP A 119 3.35 -14.68 -16.15
CA ASP A 119 3.79 -13.72 -17.16
C ASP A 119 2.58 -12.94 -17.74
N MET A 120 1.81 -12.34 -16.85
CA MET A 120 0.75 -11.44 -17.24
C MET A 120 1.43 -10.22 -17.84
N HIS A 121 1.24 -10.01 -19.13
CA HIS A 121 1.49 -8.73 -19.77
C HIS A 121 0.68 -7.68 -19.03
N HIS A 122 1.27 -7.13 -17.98
CA HIS A 122 0.66 -6.02 -17.26
C HIS A 122 0.52 -4.87 -18.23
N ASP A 123 -0.71 -4.42 -18.41
CA ASP A 123 -1.02 -3.23 -19.18
C ASP A 123 -0.04 -2.11 -18.78
N VAL A 124 0.86 -1.78 -19.69
CA VAL A 124 1.90 -0.75 -19.50
C VAL A 124 1.24 0.63 -19.35
N ASN A 125 -0.05 0.73 -19.72
CA ASN A 125 -0.83 1.96 -19.76
C ASN A 125 -1.37 2.34 -18.38
N ARG A 126 -0.46 2.64 -17.44
CA ARG A 126 -0.80 3.05 -16.07
C ARG A 126 -0.11 4.37 -15.71
N PHE A 127 -0.74 5.06 -14.77
CA PHE A 127 -0.23 6.28 -14.18
C PHE A 127 0.20 5.97 -12.75
N GLU A 128 1.40 6.38 -12.42
CA GLU A 128 1.87 6.39 -11.05
C GLU A 128 1.37 7.65 -10.35
N VAL A 129 0.72 7.44 -9.22
CA VAL A 129 0.24 8.53 -8.38
C VAL A 129 0.72 8.28 -6.96
N LEU A 130 1.41 9.26 -6.40
CA LEU A 130 1.91 9.22 -5.04
C LEU A 130 0.97 10.01 -4.13
N GLU A 131 0.54 9.40 -3.05
CA GLU A 131 -0.27 10.03 -2.02
C GLU A 131 0.58 10.24 -0.77
N TYR A 132 0.89 11.47 -0.47
CA TYR A 132 1.65 11.89 0.71
C TYR A 132 0.69 12.28 1.84
N TRP A 133 1.02 11.85 3.04
CA TRP A 133 0.43 12.29 4.30
C TRP A 133 1.52 12.66 5.26
N GLY A 134 1.54 13.87 5.73
CA GLY A 134 2.57 14.28 6.66
C GLY A 134 2.58 15.76 6.96
N ILE A 135 3.66 16.18 7.62
CA ILE A 135 3.91 17.56 7.98
C ILE A 135 4.50 18.29 6.77
N LEU A 136 3.99 19.48 6.52
CA LEU A 136 4.54 20.42 5.54
C LEU A 136 4.87 21.73 6.21
N ASP A 137 5.98 22.31 5.81
CA ASP A 137 6.35 23.65 6.18
C ASP A 137 5.48 24.67 5.46
N ARG A 138 5.19 25.77 6.13
CA ARG A 138 4.33 26.84 5.64
C ARG A 138 4.85 27.44 4.33
N ASP A 139 6.17 27.67 4.23
CA ASP A 139 6.79 28.25 3.04
C ASP A 139 6.43 27.49 1.76
N TYR A 140 6.28 26.17 1.86
CA TYR A 140 5.86 25.35 0.73
C TYR A 140 4.39 25.56 0.36
N LEU A 141 3.51 25.67 1.37
CA LEU A 141 2.08 25.91 1.16
C LEU A 141 1.82 27.30 0.56
N ASP A 142 2.57 28.28 1.00
CA ASP A 142 2.50 29.66 0.46
C ASP A 142 2.97 29.71 -1.01
N SER A 143 3.98 28.90 -1.37
CA SER A 143 4.46 28.81 -2.77
C SER A 143 3.44 28.16 -3.72
N GLU A 144 2.55 27.32 -3.22
CA GLU A 144 1.49 26.65 -3.97
C GLU A 144 0.15 27.41 -3.96
N GLU A 145 0.12 28.64 -3.42
CA GLU A 145 -1.08 29.50 -3.32
C GLU A 145 -2.27 28.80 -2.66
N VAL A 146 -2.02 28.03 -1.57
CA VAL A 146 -3.07 27.34 -0.84
C VAL A 146 -3.67 28.24 0.19
N ASP A 147 -4.98 28.51 0.08
CA ASP A 147 -5.74 29.25 1.10
C ASP A 147 -5.76 28.45 2.41
N LEU A 148 -5.03 28.93 3.40
CA LEU A 148 -5.02 28.33 4.74
C LEU A 148 -6.25 28.82 5.54
N PRO A 149 -6.97 27.91 6.20
CA PRO A 149 -7.99 28.31 7.18
C PRO A 149 -7.39 29.18 8.29
N LYS A 150 -8.15 30.15 8.80
CA LYS A 150 -7.71 31.09 9.84
C LYS A 150 -7.07 30.43 11.06
N GLU A 151 -7.44 29.18 11.34
CA GLU A 151 -6.88 28.39 12.45
C GLU A 151 -5.40 28.05 12.27
N PHE A 152 -4.87 28.14 11.05
CA PHE A 152 -3.50 27.76 10.69
C PHE A 152 -2.67 28.93 10.16
N GLU A 153 -3.21 30.18 10.20
CA GLU A 153 -2.50 31.35 9.72
C GLU A 153 -1.17 31.61 10.46
N ASP A 154 -1.09 31.23 11.73
CA ASP A 154 0.10 31.43 12.57
C ASP A 154 0.92 30.13 12.75
N ALA A 155 0.58 29.05 12.07
CA ALA A 155 1.27 27.77 12.22
C ALA A 155 2.45 27.68 11.25
N ASP A 156 3.65 27.40 11.77
CA ASP A 156 4.87 27.18 10.97
C ASP A 156 4.79 25.88 10.17
N GLN A 157 4.05 24.90 10.67
CA GLN A 157 3.90 23.57 10.07
C GLN A 157 2.45 23.10 10.10
N VAL A 158 2.02 22.46 9.03
CA VAL A 158 0.65 21.99 8.86
C VAL A 158 0.64 20.54 8.39
N GLN A 159 -0.26 19.75 8.97
CA GLN A 159 -0.53 18.37 8.49
C GLN A 159 -1.31 18.43 7.18
N ALA A 160 -0.79 17.82 6.12
CA ALA A 160 -1.41 17.86 4.81
C ALA A 160 -1.48 16.50 4.12
N ASN A 161 -2.40 16.42 3.16
CA ASN A 161 -2.48 15.33 2.19
C ASN A 161 -2.22 15.90 0.80
N ILE A 162 -1.21 15.35 0.14
CA ILE A 162 -0.84 15.72 -1.23
C ILE A 162 -0.98 14.51 -2.14
N TRP A 163 -1.50 14.74 -3.33
CA TRP A 163 -1.49 13.77 -4.40
C TRP A 163 -0.66 14.30 -5.57
N LEU A 164 0.34 13.53 -5.94
CA LEU A 164 1.27 13.84 -7.02
C LEU A 164 1.06 12.86 -8.18
N CYS A 165 1.01 13.36 -9.38
CA CYS A 165 1.03 12.55 -10.59
C CYS A 165 2.13 13.08 -11.49
N GLN A 166 3.13 12.23 -11.78
CA GLN A 166 4.37 12.72 -12.38
C GLN A 166 4.99 13.82 -11.46
N ASP A 167 5.34 14.96 -12.00
CA ASP A 167 5.92 16.09 -11.25
C ASP A 167 4.86 17.14 -10.86
N LYS A 168 3.56 16.80 -10.96
CA LYS A 168 2.48 17.76 -10.74
C LYS A 168 1.60 17.42 -9.56
N ILE A 169 1.28 18.43 -8.76
CA ILE A 169 0.34 18.29 -7.65
C ILE A 169 -1.08 18.32 -8.18
N ILE A 170 -1.75 17.19 -8.13
CA ILE A 170 -3.16 17.04 -8.54
C ILE A 170 -4.15 17.32 -7.41
N ARG A 171 -3.68 17.26 -6.14
CA ARG A 171 -4.46 17.60 -4.95
C ARG A 171 -3.53 18.05 -3.83
N LEU A 172 -3.93 19.09 -3.11
CA LEU A 172 -3.30 19.53 -1.87
C LEU A 172 -4.39 19.98 -0.90
N VAL A 173 -4.46 19.34 0.27
CA VAL A 173 -5.51 19.59 1.28
C VAL A 173 -4.90 19.45 2.66
N ILE A 174 -5.28 20.34 3.57
CA ILE A 174 -4.96 20.22 4.98
C ILE A 174 -5.68 18.98 5.54
N ASN A 175 -5.02 18.23 6.40
CA ASN A 175 -5.56 17.02 6.99
C ASN A 175 -6.85 17.32 7.77
N PRO A 176 -8.02 16.80 7.35
CA PRO A 176 -9.29 17.04 8.04
C PRO A 176 -9.49 16.14 9.26
N PHE A 177 -8.63 15.13 9.46
CA PHE A 177 -8.80 14.10 10.49
C PHE A 177 -8.09 14.48 11.79
N LYS A 178 -8.69 15.34 12.59
CA LYS A 178 -8.20 15.62 13.95
C LYS A 178 -8.80 14.60 14.94
N PRO A 179 -8.03 14.03 15.88
CA PRO A 179 -6.60 14.25 16.18
C PRO A 179 -5.62 13.36 15.37
N VAL A 180 -6.10 12.56 14.44
CA VAL A 180 -5.30 11.61 13.67
C VAL A 180 -4.37 12.38 12.71
N ARG A 181 -3.07 12.18 12.85
CA ARG A 181 -2.06 12.79 11.97
C ARG A 181 -2.00 12.10 10.61
N ILE A 182 -1.81 10.79 10.65
CA ILE A 182 -1.62 9.94 9.48
C ILE A 182 -2.64 8.81 9.55
N PRO A 183 -3.57 8.68 8.57
CA PRO A 183 -4.66 7.71 8.65
C PRO A 183 -4.23 6.29 8.24
N TYR A 184 -3.08 5.85 8.71
CA TYR A 184 -2.54 4.51 8.49
C TYR A 184 -2.21 3.86 9.82
N MET A 185 -2.31 2.54 9.84
CA MET A 185 -1.89 1.68 10.95
C MET A 185 -1.02 0.57 10.40
N ALA A 186 0.21 0.48 10.89
CA ALA A 186 1.10 -0.64 10.62
C ALA A 186 1.02 -1.62 11.79
N VAL A 187 0.80 -2.89 11.48
CA VAL A 187 0.69 -3.98 12.45
C VAL A 187 1.81 -4.98 12.15
N PRO A 188 2.89 -5.01 12.96
CA PRO A 188 3.95 -5.99 12.78
C PRO A 188 3.48 -7.38 13.24
N TYR A 189 3.99 -8.44 12.58
CA TYR A 189 3.82 -9.82 13.02
C TYR A 189 4.70 -10.11 14.22
N GLU A 190 5.98 -9.87 14.09
CA GLU A 190 6.94 -9.84 15.18
C GLU A 190 7.62 -8.47 15.19
N LEU A 191 7.58 -7.80 16.34
CA LEU A 191 8.08 -6.45 16.47
C LEU A 191 9.62 -6.42 16.41
N ASN A 192 10.14 -5.65 15.47
CA ASN A 192 11.54 -5.27 15.46
C ASN A 192 11.68 -3.82 15.99
N PRO A 193 12.27 -3.60 17.17
CA PRO A 193 12.35 -2.27 17.74
C PRO A 193 13.29 -1.31 17.01
N TYR A 194 14.06 -1.80 16.03
CA TYR A 194 15.04 -1.04 15.27
C TYR A 194 14.65 -0.81 13.82
N SER A 195 13.45 -1.24 13.43
CA SER A 195 12.96 -1.13 12.07
C SER A 195 11.46 -0.86 12.07
N PHE A 196 11.01 -0.06 11.12
CA PHE A 196 9.59 0.16 10.90
C PHE A 196 8.85 -1.14 10.54
N PHE A 197 9.48 -2.00 9.75
CA PHE A 197 8.91 -3.26 9.34
C PHE A 197 9.29 -4.37 10.33
N GLY A 198 8.29 -5.17 10.73
CA GLY A 198 8.46 -6.33 11.57
C GLY A 198 9.02 -7.53 10.80
N VAL A 199 9.28 -8.60 11.54
CA VAL A 199 9.80 -9.87 11.02
C VAL A 199 8.64 -10.81 10.70
N GLY A 200 8.64 -11.42 9.51
CA GLY A 200 7.62 -12.35 9.06
C GLY A 200 7.90 -13.82 9.38
N ILE A 201 6.90 -14.67 9.19
CA ILE A 201 7.06 -16.12 9.36
C ILE A 201 8.11 -16.68 8.40
N ALA A 202 8.13 -16.20 7.15
CA ALA A 202 9.06 -16.69 6.13
C ALA A 202 10.51 -16.44 6.55
N GLU A 203 10.82 -15.26 7.06
CA GLU A 203 12.15 -14.90 7.55
C GLU A 203 12.53 -15.73 8.77
N ASN A 204 11.65 -15.88 9.76
CA ASN A 204 11.89 -16.68 10.95
C ASN A 204 12.09 -18.18 10.66
N MET A 205 11.54 -18.68 9.57
CA MET A 205 11.64 -20.10 9.20
C MET A 205 12.77 -20.42 8.21
N GLU A 206 13.45 -19.42 7.66
CA GLU A 206 14.42 -19.57 6.57
C GLU A 206 15.53 -20.56 6.93
N ASP A 207 16.18 -20.37 8.08
CA ASP A 207 17.25 -21.25 8.56
C ASP A 207 16.77 -22.68 8.80
N THR A 208 15.61 -22.82 9.44
CA THR A 208 15.00 -24.13 9.71
C THR A 208 14.64 -24.84 8.42
N GLN A 209 14.08 -24.13 7.44
CA GLN A 209 13.74 -24.67 6.13
C GLN A 209 14.98 -25.13 5.36
N SER A 210 16.04 -24.33 5.38
CA SER A 210 17.33 -24.67 4.77
C SER A 210 17.93 -25.93 5.38
N LEU A 211 17.89 -26.05 6.70
CA LEU A 211 18.36 -27.23 7.42
C LEU A 211 17.52 -28.49 7.07
N MET A 212 16.20 -28.38 7.08
CA MET A 212 15.30 -29.46 6.68
C MET A 212 15.55 -29.92 5.24
N ASN A 213 15.73 -28.98 4.31
CA ASN A 213 16.05 -29.29 2.92
C ASN A 213 17.38 -30.05 2.80
N GLY A 214 18.39 -29.67 3.61
CA GLY A 214 19.67 -30.38 3.68
C GLY A 214 19.52 -31.82 4.16
N PHE A 215 18.78 -32.05 5.26
CA PHE A 215 18.50 -33.41 5.77
C PHE A 215 17.72 -34.24 4.77
N MET A 216 16.73 -33.66 4.09
CA MET A 216 15.93 -34.39 3.10
C MET A 216 16.81 -34.84 1.93
N ARG A 217 17.69 -33.98 1.41
CA ARG A 217 18.66 -34.32 0.35
C ARG A 217 19.57 -35.46 0.79
N MET A 218 20.18 -35.35 2.00
CA MET A 218 21.03 -36.43 2.54
C MET A 218 20.28 -37.76 2.68
N SER A 219 19.01 -37.70 3.10
CA SER A 219 18.18 -38.91 3.23
C SER A 219 17.91 -39.58 1.87
N VAL A 220 17.61 -38.75 0.85
CA VAL A 220 17.43 -39.26 -0.53
C VAL A 220 18.73 -39.85 -1.07
N ASP A 221 19.87 -39.17 -0.88
CA ASP A 221 21.18 -39.62 -1.34
C ASP A 221 21.55 -40.95 -0.66
N ASN A 222 21.33 -41.09 0.64
CA ASN A 222 21.56 -42.33 1.37
C ASN A 222 20.65 -43.46 0.87
N ALA A 223 19.38 -43.16 0.58
CA ALA A 223 18.47 -44.16 0.01
C ALA A 223 18.91 -44.64 -1.37
N VAL A 224 19.39 -43.72 -2.23
CA VAL A 224 19.94 -44.05 -3.56
C VAL A 224 21.21 -44.86 -3.45
N LEU A 225 22.15 -44.49 -2.57
CA LEU A 225 23.40 -45.21 -2.37
C LEU A 225 23.15 -46.63 -1.76
N SER A 226 22.25 -46.74 -0.82
CA SER A 226 21.90 -48.03 -0.22
C SER A 226 21.08 -48.94 -1.14
N GLY A 227 20.35 -48.37 -2.09
CA GLY A 227 19.58 -49.08 -3.11
C GLY A 227 20.43 -49.56 -4.30
N ASN A 228 21.60 -48.97 -4.51
CA ASN A 228 22.55 -49.37 -5.55
C ASN A 228 23.61 -50.30 -4.94
N LEU A 229 23.47 -51.60 -5.15
CA LEU A 229 24.48 -52.58 -4.74
C LEU A 229 25.76 -52.34 -5.56
N ILE A 230 26.81 -51.84 -4.89
CA ILE A 230 28.15 -51.83 -5.43
C ILE A 230 28.80 -53.13 -5.01
N ILE A 231 29.01 -54.08 -5.97
CA ILE A 231 29.69 -55.34 -5.73
C ILE A 231 31.11 -55.16 -6.23
N GLU A 232 32.10 -55.21 -5.35
CA GLU A 232 33.51 -55.36 -5.67
C GLU A 232 33.80 -56.87 -5.80
N VAL A 233 34.27 -57.28 -6.96
CA VAL A 233 34.66 -58.67 -7.22
C VAL A 233 36.17 -58.72 -7.31
N ASP A 234 36.82 -59.38 -6.36
CA ASP A 234 38.23 -59.71 -6.40
C ASP A 234 38.47 -60.86 -7.40
N GLU A 235 39.43 -60.71 -8.33
CA GLU A 235 39.85 -61.75 -9.29
C GLU A 235 40.81 -62.79 -8.65
#